data_97ff50b577e35322d1669d5978b90db6
#
_entry.id   97ff50b577e35322d1669d5978b90db6
#
_cell.length_a   1.000
_cell.length_b   1.000
_cell.length_c   1.000
_cell.angle_alpha   90.00
_cell.angle_beta   90.00
_cell.angle_gamma   90.00
#
_symmetry.space_group_name_H-M   'P 1'
#
loop_
_entity.id
_entity.type
_entity.pdbx_description
1 polymer ?
#
loop_
_entity_poly.entity_id
_entity_poly.type
_entity_poly.pdbx_seq_one_letter_code
_entity_poly.pdbx_strand_id
1 'polypeptide(L)'
;EAWYIARVAHLKGKLCAPHNWHGGLTTMENASLTAGVPNGYILEYNQTFNPMREGIFKEPLVVKNGHIDLPDKPGFGLEIIDDVEKKYPFLPGDYKAVR
;
A
#
# COMPACT_ATOMS: atom_id res chain seq x y z
N GLU A 1 6.50 13.63 -2.82
CA GLU A 1 6.63 13.80 -4.29
C GLU A 1 5.46 13.16 -5.05
N ALA A 2 5.00 11.96 -4.73
CA ALA A 2 3.94 11.25 -5.46
C ALA A 2 2.65 12.09 -5.60
N TRP A 3 2.24 12.76 -4.54
CA TRP A 3 1.09 13.68 -4.58
C TRP A 3 1.31 14.85 -5.55
N TYR A 4 2.52 15.41 -5.60
CA TYR A 4 2.86 16.48 -6.55
C TYR A 4 2.79 15.99 -8.00
N ILE A 5 3.34 14.80 -8.27
CA ILE A 5 3.29 14.15 -9.59
C ILE A 5 1.83 13.91 -10.00
N ALA A 6 1.00 13.37 -9.10
CA ALA A 6 -0.42 13.15 -9.37
C ALA A 6 -1.14 14.46 -9.75
N ARG A 7 -0.85 15.57 -9.05
CA ARG A 7 -1.41 16.88 -9.36
C ARG A 7 -0.96 17.42 -10.71
N VAL A 8 0.33 17.29 -11.05
CA VAL A 8 0.84 17.71 -12.38
C VAL A 8 0.19 16.87 -13.47
N ALA A 9 0.03 15.56 -13.26
CA ALA A 9 -0.68 14.67 -14.17
C ALA A 9 -2.15 15.11 -14.35
N HIS A 10 -2.82 15.45 -13.25
CA HIS A 10 -4.21 15.97 -13.30
C HIS A 10 -4.34 17.21 -14.17
N LEU A 11 -3.43 18.19 -14.01
CA LEU A 11 -3.40 19.41 -14.83
C LEU A 11 -3.18 19.13 -16.33
N LYS A 12 -2.65 17.95 -16.66
CA LYS A 12 -2.46 17.47 -18.03
C LYS A 12 -3.57 16.51 -18.49
N GLY A 13 -4.66 16.38 -17.74
CA GLY A 13 -5.75 15.47 -18.03
C GLY A 13 -5.38 13.98 -18.01
N LYS A 14 -4.35 13.61 -17.20
CA LYS A 14 -3.87 12.23 -17.07
C LYS A 14 -4.35 11.61 -15.77
N LEU A 15 -4.65 10.32 -15.82
CA LEU A 15 -4.98 9.51 -14.65
C LEU A 15 -3.70 9.15 -13.85
N CYS A 16 -3.88 8.84 -12.58
CA CYS A 16 -2.82 8.42 -11.68
C CYS A 16 -3.12 7.02 -11.14
N ALA A 17 -2.21 6.10 -11.40
CA ALA A 17 -2.23 4.75 -10.84
C ALA A 17 -0.81 4.45 -10.30
N PRO A 18 -0.56 4.61 -9.01
CA PRO A 18 0.76 4.39 -8.44
C PRO A 18 1.20 2.93 -8.57
N HIS A 19 2.47 2.71 -8.95
CA HIS A 19 3.07 1.38 -8.89
C HIS A 19 3.16 0.88 -7.44
N ASN A 20 2.73 -0.36 -7.20
CA ASN A 20 2.67 -0.93 -5.85
C ASN A 20 3.15 -2.38 -5.84
N TRP A 21 4.44 -2.58 -5.56
CA TRP A 21 5.07 -3.91 -5.53
C TRP A 21 5.55 -4.34 -4.14
N HIS A 22 5.51 -3.46 -3.15
CA HIS A 22 6.03 -3.68 -1.81
C HIS A 22 5.01 -4.31 -0.84
N GLY A 23 5.27 -4.18 0.46
CA GLY A 23 4.42 -4.71 1.52
C GLY A 23 3.19 -3.84 1.83
N GLY A 24 2.51 -4.20 2.91
CA GLY A 24 1.23 -3.59 3.28
C GLY A 24 1.28 -2.09 3.57
N LEU A 25 2.39 -1.56 4.09
CA LEU A 25 2.54 -0.11 4.32
C LEU A 25 2.48 0.67 3.02
N THR A 26 3.27 0.27 2.01
CA THR A 26 3.25 0.93 0.69
C THR A 26 1.89 0.76 0.00
N THR A 27 1.24 -0.39 0.18
CA THR A 27 -0.13 -0.59 -0.33
C THR A 27 -1.08 0.45 0.26
N MET A 28 -0.98 0.72 1.57
CA MET A 28 -1.84 1.70 2.23
C MET A 28 -1.51 3.15 1.84
N GLU A 29 -0.23 3.48 1.70
CA GLU A 29 0.21 4.77 1.18
C GLU A 29 -0.37 5.04 -0.21
N ASN A 30 -0.25 4.05 -1.12
CA ASN A 30 -0.77 4.16 -2.48
C ASN A 30 -2.30 4.17 -2.53
N ALA A 31 -2.97 3.41 -1.67
CA ALA A 31 -4.43 3.44 -1.53
C ALA A 31 -4.92 4.83 -1.09
N SER A 32 -4.26 5.39 -0.07
CA SER A 32 -4.56 6.74 0.43
C SER A 32 -4.29 7.82 -0.61
N LEU A 33 -3.17 7.72 -1.35
CA LEU A 33 -2.87 8.63 -2.44
C LEU A 33 -3.93 8.53 -3.54
N THR A 34 -4.26 7.32 -4.00
CA THR A 34 -5.23 7.08 -5.08
C THR A 34 -6.61 7.64 -4.73
N ALA A 35 -7.05 7.46 -3.47
CA ALA A 35 -8.32 7.99 -3.00
C ALA A 35 -8.29 9.51 -2.75
N GLY A 36 -7.11 10.07 -2.40
CA GLY A 36 -6.94 11.47 -2.02
C GLY A 36 -6.67 12.43 -3.18
N VAL A 37 -6.45 11.95 -4.40
CA VAL A 37 -6.19 12.80 -5.57
C VAL A 37 -7.35 12.76 -6.56
N PRO A 38 -7.70 13.89 -7.23
CA PRO A 38 -8.88 13.97 -8.08
C PRO A 38 -8.80 13.12 -9.36
N ASN A 39 -7.60 12.68 -9.73
CA ASN A 39 -7.30 11.86 -10.90
C ASN A 39 -6.84 10.44 -10.52
N GLY A 40 -7.03 10.01 -9.28
CA GLY A 40 -6.79 8.63 -8.87
C GLY A 40 -7.68 7.68 -9.68
N TYR A 41 -7.08 6.64 -10.25
CA TYR A 41 -7.78 5.74 -11.15
C TYR A 41 -7.98 4.36 -10.54
N ILE A 42 -6.91 3.70 -10.20
CA ILE A 42 -6.91 2.33 -9.69
C ILE A 42 -5.70 2.12 -8.77
N LEU A 43 -5.87 1.30 -7.73
CA LEU A 43 -4.76 0.80 -6.94
C LEU A 43 -4.21 -0.46 -7.59
N GLU A 44 -2.93 -0.46 -7.92
CA GLU A 44 -2.22 -1.70 -8.24
C GLU A 44 -2.12 -2.55 -6.97
N TYR A 45 -2.71 -3.75 -6.97
CA TYR A 45 -2.69 -4.66 -5.83
C TYR A 45 -1.91 -5.91 -6.16
N ASN A 46 -0.67 -6.00 -5.66
CA ASN A 46 0.24 -7.10 -5.93
C ASN A 46 -0.36 -8.43 -5.45
N GLN A 47 -0.44 -9.41 -6.36
CA GLN A 47 -0.95 -10.76 -6.08
C GLN A 47 0.15 -11.77 -5.74
N THR A 48 1.43 -11.38 -5.76
CA THR A 48 2.53 -12.25 -5.33
C THR A 48 2.37 -12.56 -3.85
N PHE A 49 2.59 -13.82 -3.47
CA PHE A 49 2.54 -14.21 -2.07
C PHE A 49 3.51 -13.38 -1.23
N ASN A 50 2.97 -12.64 -0.29
CA ASN A 50 3.74 -11.81 0.64
C ASN A 50 3.04 -11.78 2.00
N PRO A 51 3.48 -12.57 2.97
CA PRO A 51 2.85 -12.64 4.29
C PRO A 51 2.98 -11.34 5.08
N MET A 52 3.90 -10.45 4.71
CA MET A 52 4.02 -9.12 5.32
C MET A 52 3.06 -8.09 4.73
N ARG A 53 2.31 -8.41 3.69
CA ARG A 53 1.35 -7.47 3.13
C ARG A 53 0.17 -7.23 4.09
N GLU A 54 -0.40 -8.31 4.61
CA GLU A 54 -1.51 -8.26 5.56
C GLU A 54 -1.08 -8.63 6.99
N GLY A 55 -0.14 -9.54 7.13
CA GLY A 55 0.20 -10.19 8.40
C GLY A 55 0.94 -9.32 9.41
N ILE A 56 1.36 -8.11 9.04
CA ILE A 56 2.00 -7.15 9.96
C ILE A 56 0.99 -6.23 10.65
N PHE A 57 -0.28 -6.27 10.29
CA PHE A 57 -1.31 -5.39 10.86
C PHE A 57 -2.26 -6.15 11.78
N LYS A 58 -2.74 -5.47 12.83
CA LYS A 58 -3.81 -6.00 13.71
C LYS A 58 -5.12 -6.16 12.95
N GLU A 59 -5.44 -5.17 12.11
CA GLU A 59 -6.59 -5.18 11.20
C GLU A 59 -6.06 -4.99 9.77
N PRO A 60 -5.86 -6.07 8.99
CA PRO A 60 -5.31 -5.95 7.64
C PRO A 60 -6.31 -5.33 6.67
N LEU A 61 -5.78 -4.75 5.59
CA LEU A 61 -6.60 -4.33 4.46
C LEU A 61 -7.26 -5.54 3.80
N VAL A 62 -8.55 -5.42 3.54
CA VAL A 62 -9.33 -6.49 2.90
C VAL A 62 -9.81 -6.02 1.53
N VAL A 63 -9.45 -6.77 0.49
CA VAL A 63 -10.01 -6.58 -0.85
C VAL A 63 -11.34 -7.31 -0.93
N LYS A 64 -12.43 -6.56 -1.15
CA LYS A 64 -13.77 -7.11 -1.30
C LYS A 64 -14.41 -6.58 -2.57
N ASN A 65 -14.83 -7.48 -3.45
CA ASN A 65 -15.48 -7.12 -4.72
C ASN A 65 -14.66 -6.11 -5.57
N GLY A 66 -13.33 -6.23 -5.57
CA GLY A 66 -12.45 -5.33 -6.30
C GLY A 66 -12.23 -3.96 -5.66
N HIS A 67 -12.64 -3.78 -4.40
CA HIS A 67 -12.48 -2.53 -3.64
C HIS A 67 -11.76 -2.77 -2.32
N ILE A 68 -11.14 -1.71 -1.82
CA ILE A 68 -10.59 -1.61 -0.47
C ILE A 68 -11.26 -0.42 0.20
N ASP A 69 -11.86 -0.64 1.37
CA ASP A 69 -12.36 0.43 2.21
C ASP A 69 -11.20 0.99 3.05
N LEU A 70 -10.96 2.29 2.95
CA LEU A 70 -9.94 2.94 3.74
C LEU A 70 -10.46 3.18 5.17
N PRO A 71 -9.64 2.90 6.22
CA PRO A 71 -10.04 3.15 7.59
C PRO A 71 -10.27 4.65 7.85
N ASP A 72 -11.36 4.99 8.54
CA ASP A 72 -11.60 6.35 9.05
C ASP A 72 -10.98 6.51 10.44
N LYS A 73 -9.65 6.46 10.49
CA LYS A 73 -8.83 6.55 11.71
C LYS A 73 -7.65 7.48 11.45
N PRO A 74 -7.03 8.09 12.48
CA PRO A 74 -5.84 8.93 12.32
C PRO A 74 -4.67 8.23 11.61
N GLY A 75 -3.86 8.99 10.89
CA GLY A 75 -2.76 8.48 10.08
C GLY A 75 -3.26 7.64 8.91
N PHE A 76 -2.67 6.48 8.67
CA PHE A 76 -3.17 5.50 7.70
C PHE A 76 -4.25 4.58 8.28
N GLY A 77 -4.62 4.74 9.55
CA GLY A 77 -5.62 3.93 10.22
C GLY A 77 -5.21 2.48 10.46
N LEU A 78 -3.94 2.17 10.34
CA LEU A 78 -3.39 0.83 10.55
C LEU A 78 -2.54 0.77 11.82
N GLU A 79 -2.64 -0.34 12.53
CA GLU A 79 -1.80 -0.66 13.68
C GLU A 79 -0.95 -1.90 13.37
N ILE A 80 0.36 -1.80 13.64
CA ILE A 80 1.28 -2.92 13.50
C ILE A 80 1.10 -3.87 14.70
N ILE A 81 1.20 -5.18 14.49
CA ILE A 81 1.17 -6.17 15.56
C ILE A 81 2.35 -6.01 16.51
N ASP A 82 2.13 -6.27 17.80
CA ASP A 82 3.12 -6.00 18.84
C ASP A 82 4.37 -6.89 18.74
N ASP A 83 4.26 -8.07 18.13
CA ASP A 83 5.32 -9.06 17.97
C ASP A 83 5.90 -9.13 16.56
N VAL A 84 5.77 -8.06 15.76
CA VAL A 84 6.19 -8.02 14.36
C VAL A 84 7.65 -8.44 14.15
N GLU A 85 8.57 -8.01 15.01
CA GLU A 85 9.99 -8.33 14.92
C GLU A 85 10.27 -9.82 15.19
N LYS A 86 9.46 -10.47 16.02
CA LYS A 86 9.55 -11.92 16.26
C LYS A 86 9.00 -12.72 15.10
N LYS A 87 7.89 -12.28 14.55
CA LYS A 87 7.20 -12.95 13.45
C LYS A 87 7.91 -12.77 12.11
N TYR A 88 8.50 -11.61 11.91
CA TYR A 88 9.23 -11.23 10.69
C TYR A 88 10.60 -10.66 11.04
N PRO A 89 11.54 -11.47 11.55
CA PRO A 89 12.87 -11.00 11.96
C PRO A 89 13.64 -10.48 10.74
N PHE A 90 14.41 -9.41 10.94
CA PHE A 90 15.36 -8.96 9.94
C PHE A 90 16.47 -10.01 9.77
N LEU A 91 16.62 -10.51 8.55
CA LEU A 91 17.69 -11.44 8.19
C LEU A 91 18.75 -10.67 7.40
N PRO A 92 19.96 -10.44 7.96
CA PRO A 92 21.04 -9.81 7.23
C PRO A 92 21.52 -10.72 6.09
N GLY A 93 21.82 -10.13 4.95
CA GLY A 93 22.31 -10.85 3.77
C GLY A 93 21.95 -10.15 2.47
N ASP A 94 22.38 -10.73 1.36
CA ASP A 94 22.03 -10.22 0.04
C ASP A 94 20.53 -10.38 -0.23
N TYR A 95 19.89 -9.31 -0.66
CA TYR A 95 18.51 -9.35 -1.13
C TYR A 95 18.45 -10.21 -2.39
N LYS A 96 17.95 -11.42 -2.26
CA LYS A 96 17.64 -12.27 -3.39
C LYS A 96 16.15 -12.12 -3.70
N ALA A 97 15.85 -11.46 -4.81
CA ALA A 97 14.49 -11.45 -5.31
C ALA A 97 14.02 -12.90 -5.50
N VAL A 98 12.94 -13.26 -4.83
CA VAL A 98 12.26 -14.53 -5.09
C VAL A 98 11.68 -14.41 -6.50
N ARG A 99 12.23 -15.20 -7.43
CA ARG A 99 11.73 -15.31 -8.80
C ARG A 99 10.59 -16.32 -8.86
#